data_b2b00e0dda055ec249a98faeba98d0b4
#
_entry.id   b2b00e0dda055ec249a98faeba98d0b4
#
_cell.length_a   1.000
_cell.length_b   1.000
_cell.length_c   1.000
_cell.angle_alpha   90.00
_cell.angle_beta   90.00
_cell.angle_gamma   90.00
#
_symmetry.space_group_name_H-M   'P 1'
#
loop_
_entity.id
_entity.type
_entity.pdbx_description
1 polymer ?
#
loop_
_entity_poly.entity_id
_entity_poly.type
_entity_poly.pdbx_seq_one_letter_code
_entity_poly.pdbx_strand_id
1 'polypeptide(L)'
;MVKKTLYIILIMLLGLGSYTQEVYEHVSNNNIYNFLDEMANEKLIELNSLIKPYSRKMIYEKLEEVNGKIDDDDTKLSKRQINELNFYLRSYTLESDSKNLSITKNKLSLTKNNNLAFAANPPGLFYKDSLFTLALQPILGASYSSNSNGNLTHTWGGASMFGYIGENVAFYTSVRDNNVSRLMISPEYFVHTRGVPVKNFGDEGVDYADARGGLMFSWKWGSVGIVKDHIEWGLGYNGTNIQSGHSPSFAQIKLELKPVRWFEFNYYHGWLVSEVVDSARSYWTNNTYRVVYHDKYMAANMFTFYPFKYLNFSFGNSIIYSDMGGNGPHLAYLIPFLFYKAVDITLSGYEKYGYASNNNQFFFNISSRNIKHLHLYFSLFADDISVKYFFDKDLYNSFSYKLGFRLSNFIIKNVTLTTEYTRTNPYVYQHHAATQDYTSNSYNMGNYLRDNSQEIFLSLRFNPIRGLNIEASYSIAQHGDDYDINDPDANVHSDPILNNIVWEKQNFGVDASYEVVSNTYLFMNFNYQNITGEQVYIEMFTPEYYWGSTSTFTLGMNMGF
;
A
#
# COMPACT_ATOMS: atom_id res chain seq x y z
N MET A 1 -12.30 2.46 41.57
CA MET A 1 -13.19 2.35 40.41
C MET A 1 -12.40 2.00 39.13
N VAL A 2 -11.39 2.73 38.74
CA VAL A 2 -10.61 2.52 37.51
C VAL A 2 -10.01 1.11 37.37
N LYS A 3 -9.44 0.51 38.43
CA LYS A 3 -8.92 -0.87 38.39
C LYS A 3 -9.99 -1.93 38.09
N LYS A 4 -11.21 -1.79 38.61
CA LYS A 4 -12.30 -2.73 38.35
C LYS A 4 -12.84 -2.60 36.92
N THR A 5 -12.88 -1.39 36.38
CA THR A 5 -13.29 -1.14 34.99
C THR A 5 -12.25 -1.70 34.00
N LEU A 6 -10.95 -1.57 34.32
CA LEU A 6 -9.87 -2.16 33.52
C LEU A 6 -9.93 -3.70 33.51
N TYR A 7 -10.25 -4.32 34.66
CA TYR A 7 -10.43 -5.78 34.74
C TYR A 7 -11.69 -6.26 33.98
N ILE A 8 -12.77 -5.48 33.96
CA ILE A 8 -13.97 -5.82 33.19
C ILE A 8 -13.73 -5.70 31.70
N ILE A 9 -12.99 -4.69 31.24
CA ILE A 9 -12.57 -4.54 29.86
C ILE A 9 -11.63 -5.69 29.47
N LEU A 10 -10.67 -6.06 30.32
CA LEU A 10 -9.77 -7.19 30.09
C LEU A 10 -10.52 -8.53 30.04
N ILE A 11 -11.55 -8.73 30.87
CA ILE A 11 -12.38 -9.95 30.89
C ILE A 11 -13.34 -9.99 29.68
N MET A 12 -13.85 -8.85 29.19
CA MET A 12 -14.65 -8.80 27.96
C MET A 12 -13.82 -9.11 26.71
N LEU A 13 -12.51 -8.90 26.73
CA LEU A 13 -11.58 -9.29 25.68
C LEU A 13 -11.26 -10.80 25.66
N LEU A 14 -11.61 -11.54 26.73
CA LEU A 14 -11.35 -12.98 26.86
C LEU A 14 -12.52 -13.88 26.40
N GLY A 15 -13.50 -13.34 25.68
CA GLY A 15 -14.68 -14.07 25.20
C GLY A 15 -14.38 -15.06 24.06
N LEU A 16 -14.58 -16.32 24.35
CA LEU A 16 -14.43 -17.55 23.59
C LEU A 16 -14.89 -17.48 22.12
N GLY A 17 -14.03 -17.90 21.20
CA GLY A 17 -14.38 -18.17 19.80
C GLY A 17 -13.17 -18.03 18.89
N SER A 18 -13.13 -18.69 17.75
CA SER A 18 -12.05 -18.71 16.77
C SER A 18 -11.36 -17.36 16.62
N TYR A 19 -10.10 -17.29 16.99
CA TYR A 19 -9.28 -16.07 17.01
C TYR A 19 -8.58 -15.91 15.67
N THR A 20 -8.56 -14.70 15.15
CA THR A 20 -7.84 -14.36 13.94
C THR A 20 -6.50 -13.74 14.35
N GLN A 21 -5.40 -14.43 14.11
CA GLN A 21 -4.06 -13.88 14.30
C GLN A 21 -3.63 -13.15 13.02
N GLU A 22 -3.15 -11.92 13.12
CA GLU A 22 -2.88 -11.10 11.95
C GLU A 22 -1.38 -10.83 11.76
N VAL A 23 -0.78 -11.53 10.83
CA VAL A 23 0.49 -11.18 10.19
C VAL A 23 0.18 -10.70 8.78
N TYR A 24 0.66 -9.54 8.40
CA TYR A 24 0.36 -8.96 7.09
C TYR A 24 1.29 -9.49 5.99
N GLU A 25 0.68 -9.88 4.86
CA GLU A 25 1.40 -10.21 3.64
C GLU A 25 1.85 -8.93 2.94
N HIS A 26 3.11 -8.85 2.54
CA HIS A 26 3.63 -7.62 1.93
C HIS A 26 2.90 -7.27 0.63
N VAL A 27 2.61 -5.99 0.42
CA VAL A 27 1.85 -5.50 -0.75
C VAL A 27 2.57 -5.73 -2.09
N SER A 28 3.89 -6.00 -2.09
CA SER A 28 4.63 -6.37 -3.31
C SER A 28 4.38 -7.81 -3.78
N ASN A 29 3.75 -8.67 -2.98
CA ASN A 29 3.38 -10.03 -3.39
C ASN A 29 2.14 -10.01 -4.30
N ASN A 30 2.28 -9.40 -5.47
CA ASN A 30 1.18 -9.13 -6.38
C ASN A 30 0.44 -10.39 -6.84
N ASN A 31 1.09 -11.56 -6.90
CA ASN A 31 0.46 -12.76 -7.45
C ASN A 31 -0.71 -13.25 -6.61
N ILE A 32 -0.55 -13.34 -5.28
CA ILE A 32 -1.65 -13.76 -4.40
C ILE A 32 -2.79 -12.72 -4.39
N TYR A 33 -2.46 -11.41 -4.38
CA TYR A 33 -3.48 -10.36 -4.45
C TYR A 33 -4.30 -10.45 -5.75
N ASN A 34 -3.62 -10.62 -6.89
CA ASN A 34 -4.28 -10.79 -8.19
C ASN A 34 -5.12 -12.07 -8.28
N PHE A 35 -4.65 -13.18 -7.69
CA PHE A 35 -5.41 -14.42 -7.64
C PHE A 35 -6.70 -14.26 -6.82
N LEU A 36 -6.64 -13.61 -5.65
CA LEU A 36 -7.84 -13.34 -4.85
C LEU A 36 -8.82 -12.40 -5.57
N ASP A 37 -8.32 -11.36 -6.25
CA ASP A 37 -9.16 -10.49 -7.08
C ASP A 37 -9.84 -11.24 -8.23
N GLU A 38 -9.12 -12.15 -8.90
CA GLU A 38 -9.70 -13.03 -9.92
C GLU A 38 -10.82 -13.90 -9.35
N MET A 39 -10.60 -14.54 -8.18
CA MET A 39 -11.63 -15.35 -7.50
C MET A 39 -12.84 -14.52 -7.08
N ALA A 40 -12.61 -13.28 -6.67
CA ALA A 40 -13.69 -12.35 -6.34
C ALA A 40 -14.50 -11.93 -7.59
N ASN A 41 -13.83 -11.69 -8.72
CA ASN A 41 -14.48 -11.38 -9.99
C ASN A 41 -15.29 -12.57 -10.54
N GLU A 42 -14.87 -13.82 -10.25
CA GLU A 42 -15.64 -15.04 -10.52
C GLU A 42 -16.80 -15.26 -9.53
N LYS A 43 -16.99 -14.37 -8.53
CA LYS A 43 -17.98 -14.48 -7.45
C LYS A 43 -17.79 -15.69 -6.52
N LEU A 44 -16.58 -16.19 -6.41
CA LEU A 44 -16.27 -17.29 -5.50
C LEU A 44 -16.01 -16.81 -4.08
N ILE A 45 -15.53 -15.59 -3.90
CA ILE A 45 -15.30 -14.95 -2.61
C ILE A 45 -15.81 -13.52 -2.60
N GLU A 46 -16.08 -12.98 -1.42
CA GLU A 46 -16.24 -11.55 -1.20
C GLU A 46 -14.89 -10.98 -0.75
N LEU A 47 -14.42 -9.92 -1.41
CA LEU A 47 -13.12 -9.30 -1.15
C LEU A 47 -13.26 -7.79 -1.08
N ASN A 48 -12.74 -7.19 0.00
CA ASN A 48 -12.51 -5.75 0.09
C ASN A 48 -11.11 -5.44 -0.43
N SER A 49 -11.01 -4.84 -1.62
CA SER A 49 -9.74 -4.47 -2.23
C SER A 49 -9.27 -3.06 -1.85
N LEU A 50 -10.02 -2.37 -0.99
CA LEU A 50 -9.78 -0.98 -0.60
C LEU A 50 -8.57 -0.83 0.34
N ILE A 51 -8.38 -1.77 1.25
CA ILE A 51 -7.39 -1.72 2.33
C ILE A 51 -6.37 -2.84 2.15
N LYS A 52 -5.11 -2.49 2.05
CA LYS A 52 -3.98 -3.43 2.03
C LYS A 52 -2.88 -2.94 2.99
N PRO A 53 -2.03 -3.82 3.49
CA PRO A 53 -1.88 -5.26 3.19
C PRO A 53 -2.97 -6.14 3.83
N TYR A 54 -3.25 -7.29 3.19
CA TYR A 54 -4.11 -8.33 3.76
C TYR A 54 -3.37 -9.16 4.80
N SER A 55 -4.09 -9.64 5.83
CA SER A 55 -3.50 -10.60 6.76
C SER A 55 -3.38 -11.98 6.10
N ARG A 56 -2.33 -12.72 6.46
CA ARG A 56 -2.08 -14.08 5.99
C ARG A 56 -3.24 -15.02 6.35
N LYS A 57 -3.83 -14.83 7.53
CA LYS A 57 -5.00 -15.60 7.97
C LYS A 57 -6.22 -15.32 7.07
N MET A 58 -6.51 -14.06 6.77
CA MET A 58 -7.59 -13.69 5.84
C MET A 58 -7.36 -14.29 4.45
N ILE A 59 -6.13 -14.23 3.93
CA ILE A 59 -5.77 -14.86 2.66
C ILE A 59 -6.07 -16.37 2.71
N TYR A 60 -5.62 -17.08 3.75
CA TYR A 60 -5.85 -18.51 3.91
C TYR A 60 -7.36 -18.84 3.97
N GLU A 61 -8.14 -18.10 4.76
CA GLU A 61 -9.59 -18.26 4.85
C GLU A 61 -10.30 -18.07 3.50
N LYS A 62 -9.85 -17.08 2.71
CA LYS A 62 -10.39 -16.87 1.36
C LYS A 62 -10.01 -17.99 0.39
N LEU A 63 -8.81 -18.54 0.51
CA LEU A 63 -8.40 -19.72 -0.27
C LEU A 63 -9.23 -20.96 0.10
N GLU A 64 -9.48 -21.19 1.38
CA GLU A 64 -10.36 -22.27 1.87
C GLU A 64 -11.82 -22.07 1.41
N GLU A 65 -12.31 -20.83 1.38
CA GLU A 65 -13.64 -20.51 0.83
C GLU A 65 -13.75 -20.91 -0.65
N VAL A 66 -12.70 -20.66 -1.46
CA VAL A 66 -12.64 -21.12 -2.85
C VAL A 66 -12.56 -22.64 -2.94
N ASN A 67 -11.71 -23.27 -2.11
CA ASN A 67 -11.51 -24.71 -2.08
C ASN A 67 -12.80 -25.48 -1.78
N GLY A 68 -13.59 -24.98 -0.82
CA GLY A 68 -14.87 -25.57 -0.47
C GLY A 68 -15.96 -25.48 -1.56
N LYS A 69 -15.74 -24.70 -2.62
CA LYS A 69 -16.66 -24.55 -3.76
C LYS A 69 -16.25 -25.35 -5.00
N ILE A 70 -15.11 -26.05 -4.98
CA ILE A 70 -14.60 -26.79 -6.14
C ILE A 70 -15.55 -27.92 -6.56
N ASP A 71 -16.18 -28.58 -5.58
CA ASP A 71 -17.05 -29.73 -5.81
C ASP A 71 -18.50 -29.33 -6.18
N ASP A 72 -18.81 -28.04 -6.20
CA ASP A 72 -20.12 -27.56 -6.64
C ASP A 72 -20.23 -27.66 -8.18
N ASP A 73 -21.29 -28.27 -8.69
CA ASP A 73 -21.53 -28.49 -10.13
C ASP A 73 -21.52 -27.19 -10.95
N ASP A 74 -21.82 -26.04 -10.33
CA ASP A 74 -21.83 -24.72 -10.96
C ASP A 74 -20.45 -24.03 -10.97
N THR A 75 -19.45 -24.59 -10.28
CA THR A 75 -18.11 -23.98 -10.13
C THR A 75 -17.10 -24.69 -11.04
N LYS A 76 -16.82 -24.12 -12.23
CA LYS A 76 -15.85 -24.68 -13.18
C LYS A 76 -14.54 -23.87 -13.18
N LEU A 77 -13.66 -24.13 -12.19
CA LEU A 77 -12.31 -23.60 -12.23
C LEU A 77 -11.47 -24.23 -13.35
N SER A 78 -10.63 -23.43 -13.98
CA SER A 78 -9.64 -23.93 -14.95
C SER A 78 -8.56 -24.75 -14.23
N LYS A 79 -7.88 -25.64 -14.97
CA LYS A 79 -6.74 -26.40 -14.44
C LYS A 79 -5.65 -25.49 -13.85
N ARG A 80 -5.41 -24.32 -14.45
CA ARG A 80 -4.48 -23.31 -13.94
C ARG A 80 -4.93 -22.81 -12.58
N GLN A 81 -6.19 -22.37 -12.42
CA GLN A 81 -6.75 -21.86 -11.17
C GLN A 81 -6.70 -22.90 -10.03
N ILE A 82 -7.01 -24.16 -10.33
CA ILE A 82 -6.90 -25.26 -9.36
C ILE A 82 -5.43 -25.45 -8.92
N ASN A 83 -4.49 -25.41 -9.86
CA ASN A 83 -3.07 -25.54 -9.54
C ASN A 83 -2.55 -24.37 -8.71
N GLU A 84 -2.98 -23.15 -8.97
CA GLU A 84 -2.64 -21.96 -8.16
C GLU A 84 -3.27 -22.02 -6.78
N LEU A 85 -4.55 -22.37 -6.66
CA LEU A 85 -5.22 -22.55 -5.39
C LEU A 85 -4.46 -23.56 -4.51
N ASN A 86 -4.14 -24.73 -5.06
CA ASN A 86 -3.36 -25.75 -4.34
C ASN A 86 -1.94 -25.29 -3.97
N PHE A 87 -1.35 -24.44 -4.78
CA PHE A 87 -0.03 -23.86 -4.49
C PHE A 87 -0.12 -22.87 -3.33
N TYR A 88 -1.08 -21.95 -3.35
CA TYR A 88 -1.25 -20.97 -2.27
C TYR A 88 -1.75 -21.59 -0.97
N LEU A 89 -2.68 -22.55 -0.99
CA LEU A 89 -3.07 -23.29 0.21
C LEU A 89 -1.87 -23.92 0.93
N ARG A 90 -0.89 -24.45 0.16
CA ARG A 90 0.37 -24.95 0.73
C ARG A 90 1.27 -23.84 1.28
N SER A 91 1.33 -22.70 0.61
CA SER A 91 2.15 -21.54 1.01
C SER A 91 1.65 -20.90 2.32
N TYR A 92 0.36 -20.99 2.56
CA TYR A 92 -0.30 -20.44 3.76
C TYR A 92 -0.71 -21.51 4.78
N THR A 93 -0.14 -22.72 4.73
CA THR A 93 -0.51 -23.83 5.63
C THR A 93 -0.26 -23.53 7.11
N LEU A 94 0.67 -22.62 7.45
CA LEU A 94 0.91 -22.21 8.85
C LEU A 94 -0.32 -21.55 9.49
N GLU A 95 -1.18 -20.93 8.68
CA GLU A 95 -2.41 -20.25 9.10
C GLU A 95 -3.55 -21.23 9.38
N SER A 96 -3.38 -22.52 9.06
CA SER A 96 -4.37 -23.55 9.36
C SER A 96 -4.48 -23.81 10.87
N ASP A 97 -5.66 -24.17 11.33
CA ASP A 97 -5.91 -24.53 12.75
C ASP A 97 -5.24 -25.85 13.16
N SER A 98 -4.53 -26.52 12.25
CA SER A 98 -3.78 -27.74 12.56
C SER A 98 -2.66 -27.48 13.57
N LYS A 99 -2.66 -28.22 14.66
CA LYS A 99 -1.61 -28.15 15.70
C LYS A 99 -0.25 -28.70 15.25
N ASN A 100 -0.20 -29.36 14.12
CA ASN A 100 1.01 -29.98 13.60
C ASN A 100 1.55 -29.19 12.40
N LEU A 101 2.88 -29.19 12.25
CA LEU A 101 3.56 -28.64 11.08
C LEU A 101 3.24 -29.51 9.85
N SER A 102 2.15 -29.21 9.14
CA SER A 102 1.72 -29.93 7.93
C SER A 102 2.38 -29.38 6.65
N ILE A 103 3.56 -28.77 6.76
CA ILE A 103 4.33 -28.34 5.60
C ILE A 103 4.70 -29.58 4.77
N THR A 104 4.45 -29.46 3.51
CA THR A 104 4.49 -30.46 2.43
C THR A 104 5.52 -31.61 2.51
N LYS A 105 5.35 -32.61 1.61
CA LYS A 105 6.18 -33.81 1.44
C LYS A 105 7.70 -33.57 1.29
N ASN A 106 8.12 -32.33 0.99
CA ASN A 106 9.52 -31.94 0.75
C ASN A 106 10.17 -31.20 1.91
N LYS A 107 9.78 -31.47 3.16
CA LYS A 107 10.43 -30.91 4.35
C LYS A 107 11.53 -31.82 4.86
N LEU A 108 12.64 -31.23 5.28
CA LEU A 108 13.64 -31.89 6.10
C LEU A 108 13.31 -31.61 7.58
N SER A 109 12.81 -32.62 8.29
CA SER A 109 12.56 -32.49 9.71
C SER A 109 13.88 -32.48 10.50
N LEU A 110 14.06 -31.47 11.34
CA LEU A 110 15.27 -31.28 12.16
C LEU A 110 15.10 -31.81 13.59
N THR A 111 13.88 -32.20 13.98
CA THR A 111 13.57 -32.72 15.31
C THR A 111 12.76 -34.00 15.23
N LYS A 112 12.89 -34.87 16.25
CA LYS A 112 12.13 -36.12 16.34
C LYS A 112 10.60 -35.91 16.37
N ASN A 113 10.14 -34.78 16.92
CA ASN A 113 8.73 -34.45 17.04
C ASN A 113 8.16 -33.70 15.80
N ASN A 114 8.94 -33.53 14.75
CA ASN A 114 8.56 -32.79 13.53
C ASN A 114 8.10 -31.33 13.76
N ASN A 115 8.47 -30.72 14.88
CA ASN A 115 8.10 -29.35 15.20
C ASN A 115 8.98 -28.31 14.51
N LEU A 116 10.21 -28.69 14.15
CA LEU A 116 11.17 -27.84 13.44
C LEU A 116 11.53 -28.48 12.11
N ALA A 117 11.36 -27.76 11.03
CA ALA A 117 11.66 -28.24 9.70
C ALA A 117 12.21 -27.13 8.80
N PHE A 118 13.13 -27.52 7.91
CA PHE A 118 13.50 -26.71 6.76
C PHE A 118 12.64 -27.15 5.56
N ALA A 119 12.10 -26.18 4.82
CA ALA A 119 11.35 -26.43 3.59
C ALA A 119 11.93 -25.61 2.43
N ALA A 120 11.85 -26.18 1.24
CA ALA A 120 12.22 -25.48 0.00
C ALA A 120 11.04 -24.77 -0.64
N ASN A 121 9.79 -25.13 -0.26
CA ASN A 121 8.56 -24.49 -0.78
C ASN A 121 7.44 -24.53 0.27
N PRO A 122 7.12 -23.40 0.90
CA PRO A 122 7.83 -22.11 0.86
C PRO A 122 9.27 -22.25 1.40
N PRO A 123 10.23 -21.44 0.88
CA PRO A 123 11.61 -21.54 1.35
C PRO A 123 11.75 -20.97 2.76
N GLY A 124 12.40 -21.69 3.67
CA GLY A 124 12.63 -21.20 5.02
C GLY A 124 12.74 -22.26 6.10
N LEU A 125 12.92 -21.77 7.32
CA LEU A 125 12.92 -22.56 8.55
C LEU A 125 11.61 -22.31 9.29
N PHE A 126 10.95 -23.40 9.69
CA PHE A 126 9.61 -23.35 10.28
C PHE A 126 9.57 -24.13 11.58
N TYR A 127 8.98 -23.52 12.60
CA TYR A 127 8.66 -24.16 13.86
C TYR A 127 7.17 -24.03 14.15
N LYS A 128 6.54 -25.09 14.63
CA LYS A 128 5.14 -25.05 15.10
C LYS A 128 4.92 -26.09 16.20
N ASP A 129 4.38 -25.62 17.30
CA ASP A 129 3.81 -26.47 18.36
C ASP A 129 2.40 -25.98 18.76
N SER A 130 1.91 -26.40 19.93
CA SER A 130 0.56 -26.02 20.40
C SER A 130 0.41 -24.56 20.85
N LEU A 131 1.52 -23.88 21.16
CA LEU A 131 1.53 -22.52 21.70
C LEU A 131 2.23 -21.52 20.78
N PHE A 132 3.23 -21.98 20.04
CA PHE A 132 4.14 -21.10 19.32
C PHE A 132 4.33 -21.55 17.87
N THR A 133 4.26 -20.59 16.94
CA THR A 133 4.59 -20.78 15.53
C THR A 133 5.62 -19.75 15.13
N LEU A 134 6.64 -20.17 14.36
CA LEU A 134 7.67 -19.29 13.83
C LEU A 134 8.01 -19.69 12.40
N ALA A 135 8.15 -18.71 11.54
CA ALA A 135 8.73 -18.83 10.20
C ALA A 135 9.89 -17.85 10.06
N LEU A 136 11.01 -18.33 9.54
CA LEU A 136 12.16 -17.51 9.15
C LEU A 136 12.45 -17.78 7.68
N GLN A 137 12.41 -16.74 6.86
CA GLN A 137 12.52 -16.83 5.41
C GLN A 137 13.60 -15.88 4.88
N PRO A 138 14.42 -16.30 3.91
CA PRO A 138 15.42 -15.43 3.29
C PRO A 138 14.77 -14.41 2.38
N ILE A 139 15.42 -13.25 2.25
CA ILE A 139 15.14 -12.23 1.25
C ILE A 139 16.41 -12.06 0.44
N LEU A 140 16.36 -12.37 -0.85
CA LEU A 140 17.51 -12.30 -1.74
C LEU A 140 17.04 -11.90 -3.14
N GLY A 141 17.83 -11.12 -3.84
CA GLY A 141 17.55 -10.86 -5.24
C GLY A 141 18.59 -10.00 -5.93
N ALA A 142 18.46 -10.00 -7.25
CA ALA A 142 19.27 -9.17 -8.11
C ALA A 142 18.53 -8.90 -9.40
N SER A 143 18.75 -7.71 -9.97
CA SER A 143 18.31 -7.38 -11.32
C SER A 143 19.37 -6.58 -12.06
N TYR A 144 19.33 -6.74 -13.37
CA TYR A 144 20.15 -6.00 -14.31
C TYR A 144 19.26 -5.39 -15.38
N SER A 145 19.40 -4.10 -15.60
CA SER A 145 18.68 -3.35 -16.63
C SER A 145 19.64 -2.65 -17.56
N SER A 146 19.28 -2.54 -18.82
CA SER A 146 20.07 -1.83 -19.83
C SER A 146 19.16 -1.06 -20.78
N ASN A 147 19.58 0.16 -21.13
CA ASN A 147 18.95 1.01 -22.15
C ASN A 147 20.00 1.91 -22.82
N SER A 148 19.55 2.88 -23.65
CA SER A 148 20.43 3.84 -24.33
C SER A 148 21.26 4.71 -23.38
N ASN A 149 20.79 4.95 -22.15
CA ASN A 149 21.44 5.81 -21.15
C ASN A 149 22.39 5.01 -20.23
N GLY A 150 22.59 3.70 -20.50
CA GLY A 150 23.54 2.83 -19.84
C GLY A 150 22.93 1.66 -19.10
N ASN A 151 23.64 1.18 -18.09
CA ASN A 151 23.26 0.01 -17.32
C ASN A 151 22.87 0.38 -15.89
N LEU A 152 21.97 -0.43 -15.31
CA LEU A 152 21.53 -0.32 -13.93
C LEU A 152 21.56 -1.71 -13.29
N THR A 153 22.24 -1.82 -12.16
CA THR A 153 22.20 -3.02 -11.31
C THR A 153 21.50 -2.71 -10.01
N HIS A 154 20.69 -3.65 -9.55
CA HIS A 154 20.07 -3.59 -8.23
C HIS A 154 20.23 -4.96 -7.56
N THR A 155 20.82 -4.98 -6.39
CA THR A 155 20.99 -6.17 -5.56
C THR A 155 20.38 -5.93 -4.18
N TRP A 156 19.83 -6.98 -3.60
CA TRP A 156 19.28 -6.90 -2.25
C TRP A 156 19.42 -8.20 -1.49
N GLY A 157 19.46 -8.06 -0.16
CA GLY A 157 19.56 -9.19 0.74
C GLY A 157 18.94 -8.89 2.10
N GLY A 158 18.52 -9.94 2.79
CA GLY A 158 17.91 -9.79 4.09
C GLY A 158 17.20 -11.03 4.60
N ALA A 159 16.29 -10.83 5.52
CA ALA A 159 15.46 -11.90 6.07
C ALA A 159 14.12 -11.35 6.55
N SER A 160 13.11 -12.21 6.54
CA SER A 160 11.81 -11.99 7.15
C SER A 160 11.53 -13.07 8.19
N MET A 161 10.88 -12.68 9.27
CA MET A 161 10.43 -13.56 10.33
C MET A 161 9.01 -13.19 10.72
N PHE A 162 8.17 -14.19 10.94
CA PHE A 162 6.84 -13.98 11.51
C PHE A 162 6.46 -15.15 12.40
N GLY A 163 5.52 -14.91 13.29
CA GLY A 163 5.07 -15.97 14.19
C GLY A 163 3.83 -15.61 14.99
N TYR A 164 3.35 -16.62 15.73
CA TYR A 164 2.15 -16.59 16.53
C TYR A 164 2.42 -17.10 17.92
N ILE A 165 1.81 -16.48 18.93
CA ILE A 165 1.86 -16.88 20.33
C ILE A 165 0.44 -17.08 20.85
N GLY A 166 0.12 -18.32 21.24
CA GLY A 166 -1.23 -18.69 21.61
C GLY A 166 -2.20 -18.51 20.44
N GLU A 167 -3.36 -17.91 20.71
CA GLU A 167 -4.43 -17.73 19.73
C GLU A 167 -4.65 -16.26 19.34
N ASN A 168 -4.03 -15.30 20.05
CA ASN A 168 -4.34 -13.88 19.94
C ASN A 168 -3.20 -12.99 19.50
N VAL A 169 -1.95 -13.42 19.71
CA VAL A 169 -0.78 -12.57 19.48
C VAL A 169 -0.04 -13.00 18.24
N ALA A 170 0.22 -12.05 17.35
CA ALA A 170 1.04 -12.23 16.17
C ALA A 170 2.17 -11.19 16.15
N PHE A 171 3.30 -11.58 15.60
CA PHE A 171 4.42 -10.68 15.37
C PHE A 171 5.08 -10.97 14.02
N TYR A 172 5.66 -9.93 13.44
CA TYR A 172 6.47 -10.07 12.24
C TYR A 172 7.56 -9.02 12.19
N THR A 173 8.63 -9.32 11.49
CA THR A 173 9.70 -8.37 11.16
C THR A 173 10.38 -8.79 9.87
N SER A 174 10.87 -7.82 9.12
CA SER A 174 11.73 -8.04 7.98
C SER A 174 12.70 -6.89 7.81
N VAL A 175 13.88 -7.22 7.31
CA VAL A 175 14.89 -6.24 6.91
C VAL A 175 15.38 -6.63 5.53
N ARG A 176 15.41 -5.65 4.63
CA ARG A 176 15.93 -5.78 3.28
C ARG A 176 16.92 -4.63 3.03
N ASP A 177 18.17 -4.96 2.84
CA ASP A 177 19.21 -4.02 2.44
C ASP A 177 19.36 -4.03 0.93
N ASN A 178 19.46 -2.85 0.31
CA ASN A 178 19.44 -2.66 -1.13
C ASN A 178 20.64 -1.83 -1.56
N ASN A 179 21.26 -2.24 -2.67
CA ASN A 179 22.27 -1.47 -3.38
C ASN A 179 21.83 -1.29 -4.84
N VAL A 180 21.75 -0.07 -5.29
CA VAL A 180 21.37 0.32 -6.66
C VAL A 180 22.47 1.17 -7.27
N SER A 181 22.96 0.80 -8.44
CA SER A 181 24.12 1.47 -9.08
C SER A 181 23.84 2.90 -9.58
N ARG A 182 22.58 3.37 -9.51
CA ARG A 182 22.18 4.73 -9.91
C ARG A 182 21.06 5.24 -9.01
N LEU A 183 20.91 6.56 -8.91
CA LEU A 183 19.78 7.18 -8.21
C LEU A 183 18.49 7.00 -9.03
N MET A 184 17.61 6.13 -8.55
CA MET A 184 16.33 5.81 -9.19
C MET A 184 15.14 6.25 -8.34
N ILE A 185 15.38 6.72 -7.12
CA ILE A 185 14.36 7.03 -6.12
C ILE A 185 14.66 8.41 -5.52
N SER A 186 13.72 9.33 -5.68
CA SER A 186 13.70 10.64 -5.05
C SER A 186 12.26 11.02 -4.74
N PRO A 187 12.00 11.83 -3.71
CA PRO A 187 10.66 12.36 -3.45
C PRO A 187 10.05 13.11 -4.64
N GLU A 188 10.89 13.69 -5.49
CA GLU A 188 10.46 14.47 -6.65
C GLU A 188 10.09 13.60 -7.86
N TYR A 189 10.62 12.37 -7.96
CA TYR A 189 10.44 11.54 -9.15
C TYR A 189 9.02 10.97 -9.27
N PHE A 190 8.42 11.12 -10.46
CA PHE A 190 7.13 10.52 -10.80
C PHE A 190 7.27 9.04 -11.17
N VAL A 191 7.54 8.23 -10.16
CA VAL A 191 7.73 6.77 -10.28
C VAL A 191 6.85 6.03 -9.29
N HIS A 192 6.40 4.83 -9.65
CA HIS A 192 5.61 3.96 -8.75
C HIS A 192 6.46 3.25 -7.69
N THR A 193 7.79 3.37 -7.78
CA THR A 193 8.70 2.77 -6.79
C THR A 193 8.45 3.38 -5.41
N ARG A 194 8.41 2.55 -4.39
CA ARG A 194 8.25 3.03 -2.99
C ARG A 194 9.43 3.88 -2.60
N GLY A 195 9.14 5.00 -1.97
CA GLY A 195 10.12 5.89 -1.40
C GLY A 195 10.87 5.24 -0.25
N VAL A 196 12.11 5.59 -0.11
CA VAL A 196 12.98 5.13 0.97
C VAL A 196 13.93 6.25 1.39
N PRO A 197 14.26 6.36 2.68
CA PRO A 197 15.32 7.26 3.11
C PRO A 197 16.66 6.69 2.64
N VAL A 198 17.35 7.42 1.77
CA VAL A 198 18.65 7.02 1.21
C VAL A 198 19.74 7.28 2.24
N LYS A 199 20.61 6.29 2.49
CA LYS A 199 21.70 6.37 3.47
C LYS A 199 22.96 7.05 2.92
N ASN A 200 23.35 6.70 1.70
CA ASN A 200 24.56 7.16 1.08
C ASN A 200 24.35 7.47 -0.40
N PHE A 201 24.83 8.63 -0.82
CA PHE A 201 25.07 8.97 -2.22
C PHE A 201 26.58 8.85 -2.44
N GLY A 202 27.03 7.79 -3.10
CA GLY A 202 28.43 7.62 -3.49
C GLY A 202 28.57 7.63 -5.00
N ASP A 203 29.81 7.76 -5.50
CA ASP A 203 30.12 7.65 -6.92
C ASP A 203 29.74 6.27 -7.51
N GLU A 204 29.48 5.27 -6.63
CA GLU A 204 29.19 3.88 -6.99
C GLU A 204 27.71 3.48 -6.81
N GLY A 205 26.82 4.41 -6.50
CA GLY A 205 25.38 4.12 -6.36
C GLY A 205 24.74 4.57 -5.07
N VAL A 206 23.60 3.97 -4.76
CA VAL A 206 22.71 4.34 -3.66
C VAL A 206 22.41 3.12 -2.79
N ASP A 207 22.69 3.27 -1.48
CA ASP A 207 22.36 2.25 -0.48
C ASP A 207 21.19 2.69 0.37
N TYR A 208 20.24 1.78 0.58
CA TYR A 208 19.13 1.98 1.50
C TYR A 208 18.64 0.67 2.12
N ALA A 209 18.04 0.78 3.29
CA ALA A 209 17.42 -0.37 3.94
C ALA A 209 15.92 -0.13 4.13
N ASP A 210 15.11 -1.14 3.82
CA ASP A 210 13.70 -1.19 4.17
C ASP A 210 13.51 -2.16 5.34
N ALA A 211 12.92 -1.66 6.42
CA ALA A 211 12.65 -2.43 7.62
C ALA A 211 11.18 -2.26 8.01
N ARG A 212 10.49 -3.37 8.17
CA ARG A 212 9.10 -3.42 8.63
C ARG A 212 8.96 -4.40 9.78
N GLY A 213 7.90 -4.24 10.55
CA GLY A 213 7.61 -5.16 11.66
C GLY A 213 6.39 -4.72 12.44
N GLY A 214 5.85 -5.63 13.23
CA GLY A 214 4.68 -5.35 14.03
C GLY A 214 4.39 -6.38 15.10
N LEU A 215 3.62 -5.94 16.08
CA LEU A 215 3.03 -6.76 17.13
C LEU A 215 1.52 -6.49 17.11
N MET A 216 0.74 -7.55 16.89
CA MET A 216 -0.71 -7.51 16.76
C MET A 216 -1.37 -8.33 17.85
N PHE A 217 -2.46 -7.82 18.40
CA PHE A 217 -3.39 -8.54 19.24
C PHE A 217 -4.74 -8.61 18.55
N SER A 218 -5.27 -9.81 18.37
CA SER A 218 -6.48 -10.05 17.60
C SER A 218 -7.53 -10.82 18.40
N TRP A 219 -8.80 -10.55 18.09
CA TRP A 219 -9.96 -11.26 18.63
C TRP A 219 -10.98 -11.50 17.51
N LYS A 220 -12.03 -12.23 17.78
CA LYS A 220 -12.99 -12.74 16.78
C LYS A 220 -13.48 -11.72 15.73
N TRP A 221 -13.56 -10.44 16.05
CA TRP A 221 -14.14 -9.40 15.19
C TRP A 221 -13.25 -8.16 15.06
N GLY A 222 -11.99 -8.27 15.41
CA GLY A 222 -11.05 -7.16 15.22
C GLY A 222 -9.65 -7.45 15.68
N SER A 223 -8.79 -6.49 15.43
CA SER A 223 -7.39 -6.51 15.83
C SER A 223 -6.89 -5.11 16.15
N VAL A 224 -5.88 -5.02 17.01
CA VAL A 224 -5.15 -3.81 17.32
C VAL A 224 -3.66 -4.14 17.39
N GLY A 225 -2.82 -3.23 16.94
CA GLY A 225 -1.38 -3.42 17.01
C GLY A 225 -0.56 -2.18 16.82
N ILE A 226 0.73 -2.33 17.07
CA ILE A 226 1.75 -1.34 16.76
C ILE A 226 2.60 -1.93 15.64
N VAL A 227 2.63 -1.26 14.50
CA VAL A 227 3.33 -1.75 13.32
C VAL A 227 4.13 -0.62 12.67
N LYS A 228 5.23 -0.98 12.03
CA LYS A 228 5.92 -0.16 11.04
C LYS A 228 5.79 -0.89 9.71
N ASP A 229 4.95 -0.38 8.82
CA ASP A 229 4.64 -1.05 7.55
C ASP A 229 4.24 -0.05 6.47
N HIS A 230 4.20 -0.54 5.21
CA HIS A 230 3.54 0.15 4.11
C HIS A 230 2.04 -0.11 4.17
N ILE A 231 1.25 0.90 3.87
CA ILE A 231 -0.20 0.78 3.77
C ILE A 231 -0.68 1.31 2.42
N GLU A 232 -1.70 0.67 1.88
CA GLU A 232 -2.40 1.14 0.69
C GLU A 232 -3.90 1.25 1.01
N TRP A 233 -4.45 2.45 0.89
CA TRP A 233 -5.88 2.74 0.97
C TRP A 233 -6.35 3.37 -0.32
N GLY A 234 -7.47 2.92 -0.83
CA GLY A 234 -8.01 3.33 -2.11
C GLY A 234 -8.12 2.17 -3.09
N LEU A 235 -8.89 2.39 -4.14
CA LEU A 235 -9.11 1.41 -5.20
C LEU A 235 -8.22 1.74 -6.40
N GLY A 236 -7.55 0.73 -6.94
CA GLY A 236 -6.69 0.85 -8.10
C GLY A 236 -5.75 -0.35 -8.24
N TYR A 237 -5.30 -0.60 -9.47
CA TYR A 237 -4.31 -1.61 -9.83
C TYR A 237 -3.00 -0.98 -10.33
N ASN A 238 -3.07 0.31 -10.73
CA ASN A 238 -1.93 1.13 -11.08
C ASN A 238 -1.78 2.26 -10.05
N GLY A 239 -1.52 1.89 -8.78
CA GLY A 239 -1.47 2.81 -7.64
C GLY A 239 -2.85 3.28 -7.17
N THR A 240 -2.89 3.96 -6.04
CA THR A 240 -4.09 4.56 -5.45
C THR A 240 -3.91 6.07 -5.29
N ASN A 241 -5.00 6.79 -5.05
CA ASN A 241 -4.99 8.23 -4.88
C ASN A 241 -5.26 8.69 -3.44
N ILE A 242 -5.50 7.75 -2.50
CA ILE A 242 -5.70 8.06 -1.07
C ILE A 242 -4.38 7.82 -0.34
N GLN A 243 -3.99 6.55 -0.16
CA GLN A 243 -2.72 6.15 0.43
C GLN A 243 -2.08 5.13 -0.50
N SER A 244 -1.12 5.56 -1.29
CA SER A 244 -0.56 4.73 -2.38
C SER A 244 0.52 3.75 -1.93
N GLY A 245 1.00 3.85 -0.69
CA GLY A 245 2.19 3.13 -0.25
C GLY A 245 3.48 3.64 -0.91
N HIS A 246 3.44 4.80 -1.56
CA HIS A 246 4.61 5.42 -2.20
C HIS A 246 5.59 5.99 -1.17
N SER A 247 5.12 6.51 -0.04
CA SER A 247 6.00 6.94 1.05
C SER A 247 6.73 5.76 1.72
N PRO A 248 7.88 5.99 2.36
CA PRO A 248 8.52 4.99 3.21
C PRO A 248 7.57 4.42 4.27
N SER A 249 7.83 3.19 4.71
CA SER A 249 7.08 2.59 5.82
C SER A 249 7.21 3.44 7.08
N PHE A 250 6.13 3.69 7.79
CA PHE A 250 6.09 4.48 9.03
C PHE A 250 5.46 3.72 10.20
N ALA A 251 5.86 4.09 11.41
CA ALA A 251 5.29 3.52 12.62
C ALA A 251 3.84 3.98 12.81
N GLN A 252 2.96 3.07 13.22
CA GLN A 252 1.54 3.37 13.42
C GLN A 252 0.90 2.46 14.46
N ILE A 253 -0.08 2.98 15.17
CA ILE A 253 -1.08 2.19 15.89
C ILE A 253 -2.21 1.91 14.90
N LYS A 254 -2.56 0.65 14.69
CA LYS A 254 -3.58 0.21 13.75
C LYS A 254 -4.72 -0.48 14.49
N LEU A 255 -5.97 -0.22 14.09
CA LEU A 255 -7.18 -0.87 14.59
C LEU A 255 -8.04 -1.29 13.41
N GLU A 256 -8.41 -2.56 13.37
CA GLU A 256 -9.32 -3.13 12.37
C GLU A 256 -10.48 -3.80 13.07
N LEU A 257 -11.72 -3.49 12.67
CA LEU A 257 -12.93 -4.04 13.28
C LEU A 257 -13.89 -4.53 12.20
N LYS A 258 -14.39 -5.76 12.36
CA LYS A 258 -15.42 -6.36 11.52
C LYS A 258 -16.47 -7.05 12.39
N PRO A 259 -17.23 -6.28 13.19
CA PRO A 259 -18.16 -6.83 14.18
C PRO A 259 -19.33 -7.57 13.53
N VAL A 260 -19.72 -7.19 12.31
CA VAL A 260 -20.82 -7.77 11.53
C VAL A 260 -20.45 -7.86 10.05
N ARG A 261 -21.14 -8.72 9.29
CA ARG A 261 -20.81 -8.99 7.88
C ARG A 261 -21.00 -7.78 6.94
N TRP A 262 -21.86 -6.85 7.30
CA TRP A 262 -22.20 -5.70 6.48
C TRP A 262 -21.41 -4.43 6.82
N PHE A 263 -20.49 -4.48 7.81
CA PHE A 263 -19.73 -3.33 8.28
C PHE A 263 -18.29 -3.72 8.64
N GLU A 264 -17.33 -2.90 8.17
CA GLU A 264 -15.91 -2.97 8.50
C GLU A 264 -15.41 -1.56 8.81
N PHE A 265 -14.53 -1.46 9.79
CA PHE A 265 -13.92 -0.21 10.21
C PHE A 265 -12.41 -0.38 10.31
N ASN A 266 -11.68 0.56 9.72
CA ASN A 266 -10.22 0.63 9.76
C ASN A 266 -9.79 1.99 10.29
N TYR A 267 -8.77 1.99 11.12
CA TYR A 267 -8.17 3.19 11.67
C TYR A 267 -6.67 3.00 11.84
N TYR A 268 -5.92 4.07 11.61
CA TYR A 268 -4.54 4.15 12.10
C TYR A 268 -4.21 5.54 12.62
N HIS A 269 -3.25 5.58 13.55
CA HIS A 269 -2.54 6.78 13.95
C HIS A 269 -1.05 6.55 13.68
N GLY A 270 -0.49 7.34 12.74
CA GLY A 270 0.85 7.20 12.20
C GLY A 270 1.78 8.32 12.67
N TRP A 271 3.05 7.96 12.85
CA TRP A 271 4.18 8.86 13.07
C TRP A 271 4.90 9.05 11.73
N LEU A 272 4.74 10.23 11.14
CA LEU A 272 5.32 10.60 9.87
C LEU A 272 6.63 11.36 10.08
N VAL A 273 7.38 11.59 9.00
CA VAL A 273 8.57 12.43 9.00
C VAL A 273 8.28 13.70 8.21
N SER A 274 8.44 14.87 8.87
CA SER A 274 8.12 16.17 8.25
C SER A 274 9.24 16.69 7.34
N GLU A 275 10.50 16.36 7.68
CA GLU A 275 11.74 16.96 7.12
C GLU A 275 11.83 18.49 7.27
N VAL A 276 10.93 19.09 8.02
CA VAL A 276 10.99 20.52 8.38
C VAL A 276 11.84 20.69 9.62
N VAL A 277 12.93 21.45 9.50
CA VAL A 277 13.92 21.62 10.58
C VAL A 277 13.35 22.43 11.73
N ASP A 278 13.37 21.85 12.92
CA ASP A 278 13.18 22.57 14.18
C ASP A 278 14.51 23.19 14.63
N SER A 279 14.69 24.44 14.31
CA SER A 279 15.94 25.17 14.67
C SER A 279 16.11 25.34 16.17
N ALA A 280 15.01 25.32 16.95
CA ALA A 280 15.07 25.49 18.41
C ALA A 280 15.55 24.22 19.12
N ARG A 281 15.23 23.04 18.58
CA ARG A 281 15.67 21.73 19.10
C ARG A 281 16.96 21.23 18.47
N SER A 282 17.41 21.83 17.36
CA SER A 282 18.66 21.46 16.68
C SER A 282 19.88 21.98 17.45
N TYR A 283 20.95 21.18 17.54
CA TYR A 283 22.08 21.50 18.45
C TYR A 283 23.42 21.01 17.90
N TRP A 284 24.51 21.60 18.43
CA TRP A 284 25.86 21.15 18.16
C TRP A 284 26.33 20.12 19.20
N THR A 285 26.96 19.06 18.78
CA THR A 285 27.65 18.07 19.61
C THR A 285 28.91 17.56 18.90
N ASN A 286 30.04 17.51 19.58
CA ASN A 286 31.32 17.04 19.04
C ASN A 286 31.62 17.59 17.63
N ASN A 287 31.50 18.88 17.43
CA ASN A 287 31.69 19.61 16.17
C ASN A 287 30.76 19.16 15.03
N THR A 288 29.70 18.42 15.30
CA THR A 288 28.67 18.02 14.33
C THR A 288 27.36 18.71 14.69
N TYR A 289 26.76 19.39 13.72
CA TYR A 289 25.41 19.93 13.86
C TYR A 289 24.38 18.79 13.76
N ARG A 290 23.56 18.64 14.78
CA ARG A 290 22.47 17.67 14.83
C ARG A 290 21.18 18.36 14.48
N VAL A 291 20.65 18.03 13.31
CA VAL A 291 19.35 18.50 12.83
C VAL A 291 18.25 17.69 13.53
N VAL A 292 17.28 18.40 14.09
CA VAL A 292 16.03 17.82 14.61
C VAL A 292 14.89 18.36 13.76
N TYR A 293 14.00 17.48 13.36
CA TYR A 293 12.80 17.85 12.60
C TYR A 293 11.59 18.03 13.50
N HIS A 294 10.62 18.82 13.05
CA HIS A 294 9.32 18.88 13.70
C HIS A 294 8.63 17.52 13.64
N ASP A 295 7.95 17.15 14.73
CA ASP A 295 7.17 15.93 14.77
C ASP A 295 5.90 16.08 13.92
N LYS A 296 5.56 15.05 13.14
CA LYS A 296 4.42 15.02 12.24
C LYS A 296 3.59 13.76 12.48
N TYR A 297 2.29 13.92 12.55
CA TYR A 297 1.36 12.84 12.87
C TYR A 297 0.21 12.82 11.86
N MET A 298 -0.37 11.64 11.67
CA MET A 298 -1.59 11.46 10.89
C MET A 298 -2.55 10.52 11.61
N ALA A 299 -3.80 10.91 11.77
CA ALA A 299 -4.88 10.00 12.14
C ALA A 299 -5.80 9.83 10.94
N ALA A 300 -6.17 8.61 10.61
CA ALA A 300 -7.08 8.32 9.52
C ALA A 300 -8.06 7.20 9.88
N ASN A 301 -9.29 7.30 9.40
CA ASN A 301 -10.30 6.26 9.54
C ASN A 301 -11.04 6.00 8.22
N MET A 302 -11.60 4.79 8.13
CA MET A 302 -12.37 4.33 6.98
C MET A 302 -13.51 3.43 7.45
N PHE A 303 -14.73 3.79 7.12
CA PHE A 303 -15.96 3.05 7.36
C PHE A 303 -16.39 2.39 6.05
N THR A 304 -16.45 1.07 6.00
CA THR A 304 -16.88 0.31 4.83
C THR A 304 -18.19 -0.40 5.09
N PHE A 305 -19.15 -0.24 4.19
CA PHE A 305 -20.48 -0.84 4.26
C PHE A 305 -20.72 -1.76 3.06
N TYR A 306 -21.34 -2.91 3.33
CA TYR A 306 -21.71 -3.93 2.35
C TYR A 306 -23.24 -4.06 2.29
N PRO A 307 -23.95 -3.16 1.58
CA PRO A 307 -25.42 -3.21 1.52
C PRO A 307 -25.93 -4.44 0.78
N PHE A 308 -25.15 -4.96 -0.16
CA PHE A 308 -25.43 -6.16 -0.92
C PHE A 308 -24.14 -6.96 -1.12
N LYS A 309 -24.27 -8.27 -1.43
CA LYS A 309 -23.11 -9.06 -1.84
C LYS A 309 -22.42 -8.39 -3.04
N TYR A 310 -21.10 -8.39 -3.02
CA TYR A 310 -20.25 -7.87 -4.10
C TYR A 310 -20.39 -6.36 -4.40
N LEU A 311 -21.06 -5.60 -3.53
CA LEU A 311 -21.10 -4.14 -3.57
C LEU A 311 -20.68 -3.59 -2.21
N ASN A 312 -19.67 -2.75 -2.19
CA ASN A 312 -19.32 -1.96 -1.01
C ASN A 312 -19.18 -0.49 -1.35
N PHE A 313 -19.43 0.33 -0.38
CA PHE A 313 -19.04 1.73 -0.39
C PHE A 313 -18.35 2.08 0.92
N SER A 314 -17.38 2.97 0.83
CA SER A 314 -16.60 3.38 1.97
C SER A 314 -16.47 4.88 2.01
N PHE A 315 -16.46 5.42 3.21
CA PHE A 315 -16.11 6.81 3.45
C PHE A 315 -15.20 6.90 4.67
N GLY A 316 -14.35 7.90 4.66
CA GLY A 316 -13.40 8.11 5.74
C GLY A 316 -12.90 9.53 5.77
N ASN A 317 -12.11 9.82 6.75
CA ASN A 317 -11.42 11.09 6.87
C ASN A 317 -10.06 10.92 7.54
N SER A 318 -9.19 11.90 7.30
CA SER A 318 -7.90 11.98 7.98
C SER A 318 -7.61 13.40 8.45
N ILE A 319 -6.63 13.50 9.31
CA ILE A 319 -6.03 14.76 9.74
C ILE A 319 -4.51 14.59 9.84
N ILE A 320 -3.77 15.53 9.27
CA ILE A 320 -2.33 15.66 9.48
C ILE A 320 -2.09 16.85 10.36
N TYR A 321 -1.29 16.66 11.40
CA TYR A 321 -0.95 17.68 12.37
C TYR A 321 0.49 17.52 12.87
N SER A 322 1.04 18.55 13.49
CA SER A 322 2.43 18.59 13.95
C SER A 322 2.55 19.06 15.40
N ASP A 323 3.76 19.01 15.92
CA ASP A 323 4.09 19.54 17.25
C ASP A 323 4.08 21.08 17.33
N MET A 324 3.91 21.79 16.22
CA MET A 324 3.84 23.26 16.21
C MET A 324 2.62 23.80 16.98
N GLY A 325 1.55 23.03 17.11
CA GLY A 325 0.37 23.34 17.91
C GLY A 325 0.36 22.77 19.32
N GLY A 326 1.42 22.07 19.74
CA GLY A 326 1.51 21.42 21.06
C GLY A 326 2.55 20.31 21.08
N ASN A 327 2.87 19.79 22.25
CA ASN A 327 3.87 18.72 22.42
C ASN A 327 3.26 17.33 22.26
N GLY A 328 3.68 16.60 21.25
CA GLY A 328 3.35 15.19 21.03
C GLY A 328 1.97 14.92 20.43
N PRO A 329 1.57 13.63 20.30
CA PRO A 329 0.31 13.26 19.69
C PRO A 329 -0.89 13.72 20.53
N HIS A 330 -1.88 14.35 19.87
CA HIS A 330 -3.06 14.87 20.54
C HIS A 330 -4.08 13.75 20.83
N LEU A 331 -4.48 13.60 22.11
CA LEU A 331 -5.37 12.51 22.56
C LEU A 331 -6.71 12.45 21.80
N ALA A 332 -7.26 13.60 21.38
CA ALA A 332 -8.51 13.62 20.64
C ALA A 332 -8.40 12.87 19.29
N TYR A 333 -7.24 12.93 18.64
CA TYR A 333 -7.03 12.23 17.36
C TYR A 333 -6.70 10.75 17.52
N LEU A 334 -6.48 10.27 18.74
CA LEU A 334 -6.41 8.85 19.08
C LEU A 334 -7.80 8.19 19.22
N ILE A 335 -8.89 8.97 19.22
CA ILE A 335 -10.25 8.44 19.21
C ILE A 335 -10.61 8.06 17.77
N PRO A 336 -10.78 6.76 17.45
CA PRO A 336 -10.76 6.30 16.06
C PRO A 336 -12.02 6.66 15.26
N PHE A 337 -13.17 6.88 15.91
CA PHE A 337 -14.47 7.06 15.24
C PHE A 337 -14.85 8.53 15.00
N LEU A 338 -13.92 9.46 15.21
CA LEU A 338 -14.22 10.88 15.11
C LEU A 338 -14.19 11.40 13.67
N PHE A 339 -14.99 12.42 13.46
CA PHE A 339 -14.89 13.30 12.30
C PHE A 339 -13.86 14.41 12.63
N TYR A 340 -12.63 14.23 12.16
CA TYR A 340 -11.48 15.01 12.63
C TYR A 340 -11.60 16.50 12.33
N LYS A 341 -12.19 16.90 11.21
CA LYS A 341 -12.43 18.33 10.90
C LYS A 341 -13.26 19.04 11.98
N ALA A 342 -14.30 18.38 12.52
CA ALA A 342 -15.10 18.98 13.59
C ALA A 342 -14.32 19.07 14.91
N VAL A 343 -13.46 18.10 15.20
CA VAL A 343 -12.57 18.13 16.36
C VAL A 343 -11.54 19.24 16.21
N ASP A 344 -10.93 19.36 15.05
CA ASP A 344 -9.94 20.39 14.73
C ASP A 344 -10.52 21.80 14.90
N ILE A 345 -11.69 22.08 14.35
CA ILE A 345 -12.39 23.37 14.54
C ILE A 345 -12.64 23.66 16.03
N THR A 346 -12.96 22.62 16.82
CA THR A 346 -13.19 22.81 18.27
C THR A 346 -11.90 23.11 19.02
N LEU A 347 -10.78 22.51 18.64
CA LEU A 347 -9.48 22.66 19.30
C LEU A 347 -8.75 23.94 18.86
N SER A 348 -8.81 24.29 17.58
CA SER A 348 -8.10 25.46 17.02
C SER A 348 -8.79 26.79 17.29
N GLY A 349 -10.05 26.78 17.72
CA GLY A 349 -10.90 27.96 17.82
C GLY A 349 -11.35 28.48 16.47
N TYR A 350 -12.42 29.28 16.46
CA TYR A 350 -12.93 29.87 15.22
C TYR A 350 -12.00 31.02 14.77
N GLU A 351 -11.66 31.05 13.49
CA GLU A 351 -10.70 31.90 12.78
C GLU A 351 -10.77 33.43 12.98
N LYS A 352 -11.03 33.90 14.15
CA LYS A 352 -11.01 35.36 14.36
C LYS A 352 -9.61 35.99 14.24
N TYR A 353 -8.55 35.14 14.20
CA TYR A 353 -7.16 35.60 14.26
C TYR A 353 -6.19 34.87 13.30
N GLY A 354 -6.68 34.20 12.25
CA GLY A 354 -5.83 33.60 11.21
C GLY A 354 -5.01 32.38 11.69
N TYR A 355 -5.58 31.53 12.53
CA TYR A 355 -4.93 30.28 12.90
C TYR A 355 -5.03 29.29 11.74
N ALA A 356 -3.89 28.79 11.30
CA ALA A 356 -3.84 27.68 10.35
C ALA A 356 -4.53 26.45 10.98
N SER A 357 -5.63 26.01 10.40
CA SER A 357 -6.23 24.72 10.75
C SER A 357 -5.26 23.60 10.36
N ASN A 358 -5.34 22.46 11.06
CA ASN A 358 -4.62 21.27 10.63
C ASN A 358 -5.16 20.78 9.27
N ASN A 359 -4.34 20.02 8.54
CA ASN A 359 -4.70 19.53 7.22
C ASN A 359 -5.68 18.35 7.32
N ASN A 360 -6.90 18.51 6.81
CA ASN A 360 -7.99 17.54 6.91
C ASN A 360 -8.42 17.05 5.53
N GLN A 361 -8.55 15.73 5.34
CA GLN A 361 -8.95 15.12 4.09
C GLN A 361 -10.19 14.24 4.27
N PHE A 362 -10.92 14.01 3.15
CA PHE A 362 -12.08 13.13 3.07
C PHE A 362 -11.90 12.10 1.96
N PHE A 363 -12.42 10.90 2.20
CA PHE A 363 -12.33 9.77 1.30
C PHE A 363 -13.70 9.22 0.99
N PHE A 364 -13.89 8.84 -0.27
CA PHE A 364 -15.08 8.12 -0.70
C PHE A 364 -14.72 7.07 -1.75
N ASN A 365 -15.26 5.85 -1.59
CA ASN A 365 -14.98 4.75 -2.50
C ASN A 365 -16.24 3.93 -2.77
N ILE A 366 -16.37 3.46 -4.01
CA ILE A 366 -17.38 2.49 -4.41
C ILE A 366 -16.68 1.35 -5.17
N SER A 367 -17.00 0.11 -4.82
CA SER A 367 -16.50 -1.09 -5.49
C SER A 367 -17.65 -2.05 -5.75
N SER A 368 -17.80 -2.50 -6.98
CA SER A 368 -18.85 -3.41 -7.42
C SER A 368 -18.29 -4.58 -8.23
N ARG A 369 -18.60 -5.80 -7.78
CA ARG A 369 -18.42 -7.06 -8.51
C ARG A 369 -19.75 -7.76 -8.77
N ASN A 370 -20.84 -6.99 -8.89
CA ASN A 370 -22.19 -7.53 -9.11
C ASN A 370 -22.35 -8.20 -10.49
N ILE A 371 -21.54 -7.83 -11.47
CA ILE A 371 -21.45 -8.49 -12.75
C ILE A 371 -20.29 -9.49 -12.68
N LYS A 372 -20.55 -10.77 -12.97
CA LYS A 372 -19.51 -11.80 -13.00
C LYS A 372 -18.41 -11.41 -13.98
N HIS A 373 -17.16 -11.69 -13.64
CA HIS A 373 -15.94 -11.31 -14.36
C HIS A 373 -15.56 -9.84 -14.29
N LEU A 374 -16.40 -8.95 -13.77
CA LEU A 374 -16.19 -7.51 -13.81
C LEU A 374 -16.10 -6.90 -12.41
N HIS A 375 -15.03 -6.15 -12.17
CA HIS A 375 -14.87 -5.22 -11.05
C HIS A 375 -14.95 -3.80 -11.57
N LEU A 376 -15.95 -3.04 -11.13
CA LEU A 376 -16.07 -1.59 -11.36
C LEU A 376 -15.75 -0.87 -10.06
N TYR A 377 -15.02 0.23 -10.14
CA TYR A 377 -14.65 0.99 -8.95
C TYR A 377 -14.44 2.47 -9.22
N PHE A 378 -14.66 3.23 -8.16
CA PHE A 378 -14.38 4.67 -8.07
C PHE A 378 -13.77 4.98 -6.71
N SER A 379 -12.74 5.83 -6.69
CA SER A 379 -12.04 6.32 -5.50
C SER A 379 -11.90 7.83 -5.57
N LEU A 380 -12.29 8.53 -4.53
CA LEU A 380 -12.18 9.97 -4.37
C LEU A 380 -11.39 10.30 -3.12
N PHE A 381 -10.41 11.16 -3.28
CA PHE A 381 -9.72 11.90 -2.23
C PHE A 381 -10.11 13.37 -2.36
N ALA A 382 -10.46 14.00 -1.27
CA ALA A 382 -10.81 15.41 -1.23
C ALA A 382 -10.01 16.10 -0.12
N ASP A 383 -9.20 17.06 -0.51
CA ASP A 383 -8.40 17.87 0.40
C ASP A 383 -9.25 19.04 0.96
N ASP A 384 -10.00 19.68 0.10
CA ASP A 384 -10.98 20.69 0.51
C ASP A 384 -12.29 20.52 -0.27
N ILE A 385 -13.42 20.68 0.42
CA ILE A 385 -14.77 20.55 -0.13
C ILE A 385 -15.61 21.74 0.25
N SER A 386 -16.12 22.44 -0.76
CA SER A 386 -17.17 23.44 -0.63
C SER A 386 -18.38 23.06 -1.49
N VAL A 387 -19.56 22.99 -0.87
CA VAL A 387 -20.82 22.75 -1.61
C VAL A 387 -21.08 23.84 -2.65
N LYS A 388 -20.65 25.06 -2.39
CA LYS A 388 -20.75 26.20 -3.32
C LYS A 388 -20.04 25.92 -4.64
N TYR A 389 -18.84 25.30 -4.60
CA TYR A 389 -18.01 25.07 -5.79
C TYR A 389 -18.58 24.03 -6.76
N PHE A 390 -19.52 23.18 -6.32
CA PHE A 390 -20.24 22.29 -7.24
C PHE A 390 -21.19 23.02 -8.19
N PHE A 391 -21.60 24.23 -7.82
CA PHE A 391 -22.58 25.06 -8.57
C PHE A 391 -21.94 26.31 -9.19
N ASP A 392 -20.64 26.52 -8.94
CA ASP A 392 -19.87 27.61 -9.52
C ASP A 392 -19.13 27.11 -10.77
N LYS A 393 -19.10 27.90 -11.84
CA LYS A 393 -18.42 27.48 -13.09
C LYS A 393 -16.94 27.82 -13.10
N ASP A 394 -16.55 28.77 -12.28
CA ASP A 394 -15.22 29.34 -12.24
C ASP A 394 -14.39 28.76 -11.07
N LEU A 395 -15.03 27.99 -10.17
CA LEU A 395 -14.41 27.41 -8.99
C LEU A 395 -14.53 25.88 -8.98
N TYR A 396 -13.53 25.20 -8.44
CA TYR A 396 -13.53 23.76 -8.28
C TYR A 396 -13.10 23.34 -6.87
N ASN A 397 -13.51 22.13 -6.47
CA ASN A 397 -13.05 21.50 -5.25
C ASN A 397 -11.67 20.81 -5.47
N SER A 398 -10.86 20.74 -4.43
CA SER A 398 -9.54 20.12 -4.45
C SER A 398 -9.64 18.59 -4.39
N PHE A 399 -9.86 17.95 -5.54
CA PHE A 399 -10.11 16.53 -5.69
C PHE A 399 -8.99 15.79 -6.42
N SER A 400 -8.67 14.58 -5.91
CA SER A 400 -8.06 13.52 -6.70
C SER A 400 -9.06 12.38 -6.84
N TYR A 401 -9.33 11.94 -8.06
CA TYR A 401 -10.25 10.84 -8.30
C TYR A 401 -9.67 9.81 -9.27
N LYS A 402 -10.01 8.57 -9.01
CA LYS A 402 -9.68 7.43 -9.86
C LYS A 402 -10.94 6.65 -10.16
N LEU A 403 -11.13 6.31 -11.41
CA LEU A 403 -12.16 5.38 -11.85
C LEU A 403 -11.55 4.28 -12.71
N GLY A 404 -12.08 3.09 -12.61
CA GLY A 404 -11.56 1.99 -13.39
C GLY A 404 -12.47 0.78 -13.43
N PHE A 405 -12.07 -0.14 -14.31
CA PHE A 405 -12.66 -1.46 -14.34
C PHE A 405 -11.57 -2.53 -14.57
N ARG A 406 -11.85 -3.71 -14.07
CA ARG A 406 -11.05 -4.91 -14.30
C ARG A 406 -11.93 -6.06 -14.73
N LEU A 407 -11.64 -6.62 -15.91
CA LEU A 407 -12.40 -7.70 -16.52
C LEU A 407 -11.53 -8.97 -16.57
N SER A 408 -11.93 -10.02 -15.85
CA SER A 408 -11.16 -11.26 -15.72
C SER A 408 -11.89 -12.42 -16.37
N ASN A 409 -11.21 -13.21 -17.23
CA ASN A 409 -11.74 -14.45 -17.84
C ASN A 409 -13.05 -14.29 -18.63
N PHE A 410 -13.36 -13.11 -19.16
CA PHE A 410 -14.66 -12.84 -19.80
C PHE A 410 -14.77 -13.45 -21.20
N ILE A 411 -13.86 -13.08 -22.11
CA ILE A 411 -13.85 -13.59 -23.49
C ILE A 411 -12.82 -14.72 -23.64
N ILE A 412 -11.62 -14.48 -23.11
CA ILE A 412 -10.49 -15.40 -23.20
C ILE A 412 -10.15 -15.84 -21.77
N LYS A 413 -10.08 -17.15 -21.55
CA LYS A 413 -9.69 -17.72 -20.26
C LYS A 413 -8.26 -17.32 -19.89
N ASN A 414 -8.04 -17.08 -18.61
CA ASN A 414 -6.75 -16.68 -18.05
C ASN A 414 -6.24 -15.30 -18.54
N VAL A 415 -7.11 -14.49 -19.13
CA VAL A 415 -6.81 -13.11 -19.53
C VAL A 415 -7.57 -12.14 -18.65
N THR A 416 -6.86 -11.11 -18.18
CA THR A 416 -7.43 -10.01 -17.40
C THR A 416 -7.09 -8.68 -18.06
N LEU A 417 -8.11 -7.89 -18.37
CA LEU A 417 -8.01 -6.52 -18.85
C LEU A 417 -8.25 -5.56 -17.69
N THR A 418 -7.39 -4.56 -17.53
CA THR A 418 -7.55 -3.47 -16.55
C THR A 418 -7.48 -2.13 -17.29
N THR A 419 -8.39 -1.23 -16.97
CA THR A 419 -8.36 0.15 -17.47
C THR A 419 -8.65 1.11 -16.34
N GLU A 420 -7.83 2.15 -16.22
CA GLU A 420 -7.96 3.18 -15.18
C GLU A 420 -7.78 4.58 -15.75
N TYR A 421 -8.49 5.51 -15.19
CA TYR A 421 -8.27 6.94 -15.34
C TYR A 421 -8.12 7.58 -13.97
N THR A 422 -7.05 8.30 -13.78
CA THR A 422 -6.76 9.07 -12.55
C THR A 422 -6.60 10.54 -12.92
N ARG A 423 -7.17 11.44 -12.11
CA ARG A 423 -6.93 12.88 -12.23
C ARG A 423 -6.85 13.50 -10.85
N THR A 424 -5.91 14.40 -10.69
CA THR A 424 -5.69 15.19 -9.47
C THR A 424 -5.67 16.67 -9.84
N ASN A 425 -6.52 17.47 -9.19
CA ASN A 425 -6.59 18.92 -9.40
C ASN A 425 -5.35 19.61 -8.81
N PRO A 426 -5.06 20.88 -9.17
CA PRO A 426 -4.01 21.68 -8.55
C PRO A 426 -4.14 21.76 -7.03
N TYR A 427 -3.01 21.90 -6.34
CA TYR A 427 -2.87 22.07 -4.88
C TYR A 427 -3.33 20.90 -4.02
N VAL A 428 -3.87 19.83 -4.61
CA VAL A 428 -4.23 18.61 -3.87
C VAL A 428 -2.97 18.00 -3.29
N TYR A 429 -3.00 17.61 -2.02
CA TYR A 429 -1.88 17.09 -1.22
C TYR A 429 -0.94 18.16 -0.65
N GLN A 430 -1.09 19.45 -1.02
CA GLN A 430 -0.32 20.56 -0.47
C GLN A 430 -1.03 21.19 0.74
N HIS A 431 -0.27 21.85 1.61
CA HIS A 431 -0.80 22.65 2.71
C HIS A 431 0.10 23.86 2.98
N HIS A 432 -0.48 24.99 3.42
CA HIS A 432 0.29 26.21 3.74
C HIS A 432 1.38 25.99 4.79
N ALA A 433 1.17 25.07 5.72
CA ALA A 433 2.19 24.66 6.68
C ALA A 433 2.90 23.40 6.15
N ALA A 434 4.16 23.49 5.76
CA ALA A 434 4.94 22.38 5.21
C ALA A 434 5.01 21.14 6.14
N THR A 435 4.91 21.34 7.47
CA THR A 435 4.80 20.24 8.42
C THR A 435 3.50 19.44 8.28
N GLN A 436 2.54 19.91 7.50
CA GLN A 436 1.20 19.33 7.38
C GLN A 436 0.84 18.91 5.95
N ASP A 437 1.75 19.03 4.98
CA ASP A 437 1.57 18.46 3.63
C ASP A 437 1.24 16.98 3.69
N TYR A 438 0.54 16.46 2.67
CA TYR A 438 0.19 15.04 2.58
C TYR A 438 1.39 14.18 2.16
N THR A 439 2.48 14.30 2.92
CA THR A 439 3.79 13.65 2.66
C THR A 439 4.36 12.97 3.91
N SER A 440 5.30 12.05 3.71
CA SER A 440 6.22 11.53 4.73
C SER A 440 7.59 11.31 4.13
N ASN A 441 8.67 11.81 4.77
CA ASN A 441 10.01 11.89 4.19
C ASN A 441 10.00 12.61 2.81
N SER A 442 9.22 13.67 2.67
CA SER A 442 8.95 14.41 1.44
C SER A 442 8.26 13.63 0.32
N TYR A 443 8.07 12.31 0.45
CA TYR A 443 7.31 11.51 -0.51
C TYR A 443 5.81 11.74 -0.34
N ASN A 444 5.12 12.06 -1.46
CA ASN A 444 3.67 12.15 -1.48
C ASN A 444 3.03 10.81 -1.11
N MET A 445 2.08 10.81 -0.19
CA MET A 445 1.35 9.61 0.25
C MET A 445 0.17 9.26 -0.68
N GLY A 446 -0.33 10.24 -1.46
CA GLY A 446 -1.39 10.07 -2.44
C GLY A 446 -0.91 9.57 -3.81
N ASN A 447 -1.45 10.13 -4.90
CA ASN A 447 -1.06 9.79 -6.25
C ASN A 447 0.43 10.10 -6.51
N TYR A 448 1.16 9.19 -7.14
CA TYR A 448 2.59 9.33 -7.44
C TYR A 448 2.91 10.51 -8.37
N LEU A 449 1.96 10.96 -9.20
CA LEU A 449 2.09 12.15 -10.06
C LEU A 449 1.84 13.48 -9.32
N ARG A 450 1.52 13.41 -8.02
CA ARG A 450 1.17 14.56 -7.19
C ARG A 450 -0.09 15.26 -7.70
N ASP A 451 -0.19 16.56 -7.50
CA ASP A 451 -1.31 17.39 -7.96
C ASP A 451 -1.20 17.80 -9.44
N ASN A 452 -2.16 18.55 -9.92
CA ASN A 452 -2.29 19.04 -11.31
C ASN A 452 -1.90 17.99 -12.37
N SER A 453 -2.40 16.76 -12.22
CA SER A 453 -1.96 15.62 -13.00
C SER A 453 -3.11 14.74 -13.51
N GLN A 454 -2.83 13.98 -14.57
CA GLN A 454 -3.73 12.92 -15.01
C GLN A 454 -2.97 11.71 -15.58
N GLU A 455 -3.61 10.56 -15.52
CA GLU A 455 -3.09 9.32 -16.11
C GLU A 455 -4.22 8.47 -16.68
N ILE A 456 -3.98 7.93 -17.88
CA ILE A 456 -4.74 6.82 -18.46
C ILE A 456 -3.84 5.60 -18.42
N PHE A 457 -4.33 4.50 -17.85
CA PHE A 457 -3.63 3.23 -17.78
C PHE A 457 -4.48 2.10 -18.37
N LEU A 458 -3.82 1.25 -19.16
CA LEU A 458 -4.39 0.05 -19.76
C LEU A 458 -3.43 -1.11 -19.55
N SER A 459 -3.91 -2.27 -19.08
CA SER A 459 -3.10 -3.49 -19.07
C SER A 459 -3.89 -4.72 -19.50
N LEU A 460 -3.18 -5.64 -20.13
CA LEU A 460 -3.66 -6.95 -20.52
C LEU A 460 -2.73 -8.01 -19.94
N ARG A 461 -3.22 -8.75 -18.94
CA ARG A 461 -2.47 -9.81 -18.27
C ARG A 461 -2.94 -11.17 -18.76
N PHE A 462 -2.00 -12.06 -19.05
CA PHE A 462 -2.24 -13.44 -19.44
C PHE A 462 -1.51 -14.40 -18.50
N ASN A 463 -2.26 -15.34 -17.92
CA ASN A 463 -1.75 -16.35 -16.98
C ASN A 463 -1.91 -17.75 -17.59
N PRO A 464 -1.02 -18.23 -18.49
CA PRO A 464 -1.20 -19.50 -19.21
C PRO A 464 -1.12 -20.72 -18.31
N ILE A 465 -0.22 -20.70 -17.33
CA ILE A 465 0.02 -21.78 -16.37
C ILE A 465 0.22 -21.21 -14.96
N ARG A 466 0.17 -22.09 -13.96
CA ARG A 466 0.45 -21.70 -12.57
C ARG A 466 1.76 -20.93 -12.45
N GLY A 467 1.70 -19.76 -11.83
CA GLY A 467 2.85 -18.91 -11.50
C GLY A 467 3.42 -18.11 -12.66
N LEU A 468 3.04 -18.35 -13.92
CA LEU A 468 3.48 -17.56 -15.06
C LEU A 468 2.50 -16.42 -15.33
N ASN A 469 3.00 -15.20 -15.20
CA ASN A 469 2.29 -13.97 -15.53
C ASN A 469 3.00 -13.30 -16.72
N ILE A 470 2.25 -12.92 -17.73
CA ILE A 470 2.69 -12.09 -18.83
C ILE A 470 1.74 -10.91 -18.90
N GLU A 471 2.23 -9.70 -18.81
CA GLU A 471 1.41 -8.49 -18.83
C GLU A 471 1.95 -7.50 -19.86
N ALA A 472 1.09 -7.04 -20.74
CA ALA A 472 1.35 -5.90 -21.60
C ALA A 472 0.59 -4.69 -21.05
N SER A 473 1.26 -3.56 -20.90
CA SER A 473 0.67 -2.33 -20.36
C SER A 473 0.97 -1.13 -21.24
N TYR A 474 0.07 -0.15 -21.19
CA TYR A 474 0.26 1.16 -21.81
C TYR A 474 -0.27 2.24 -20.88
N SER A 475 0.51 3.30 -20.69
CA SER A 475 0.04 4.48 -19.96
C SER A 475 0.47 5.78 -20.60
N ILE A 476 -0.37 6.80 -20.42
CA ILE A 476 -0.06 8.20 -20.69
C ILE A 476 -0.27 8.94 -19.38
N ALA A 477 0.81 9.49 -18.83
CA ALA A 477 0.81 10.27 -17.60
C ALA A 477 1.26 11.70 -17.91
N GLN A 478 0.51 12.69 -17.42
CA GLN A 478 0.74 14.11 -17.67
C GLN A 478 0.69 14.89 -16.36
N HIS A 479 1.58 15.87 -16.23
CA HIS A 479 1.60 16.84 -15.15
C HIS A 479 1.57 18.25 -15.76
N GLY A 480 0.70 19.10 -15.23
CA GLY A 480 0.53 20.49 -15.63
C GLY A 480 1.52 21.42 -14.93
N ASP A 481 1.25 22.73 -14.96
CA ASP A 481 2.02 23.72 -14.22
C ASP A 481 2.20 23.27 -12.75
N ASP A 482 3.44 23.41 -12.24
CA ASP A 482 3.79 23.06 -10.85
C ASP A 482 3.46 24.27 -9.95
N TYR A 483 2.26 24.23 -9.36
CA TYR A 483 1.75 25.29 -8.50
C TYR A 483 2.23 25.12 -7.05
N ASP A 484 2.54 26.24 -6.38
CA ASP A 484 2.84 26.30 -4.95
C ASP A 484 1.69 27.01 -4.22
N ILE A 485 1.08 26.36 -3.24
CA ILE A 485 -0.01 26.91 -2.42
C ILE A 485 0.43 28.15 -1.63
N ASN A 486 1.73 28.34 -1.41
CA ASN A 486 2.30 29.48 -0.71
C ASN A 486 2.70 30.63 -1.64
N ASP A 487 2.48 30.49 -2.96
CA ASP A 487 2.67 31.60 -3.89
C ASP A 487 1.62 32.70 -3.58
N PRO A 488 2.03 33.98 -3.40
CA PRO A 488 1.10 35.09 -3.18
C PRO A 488 0.00 35.26 -4.24
N ASP A 489 0.25 34.80 -5.46
CA ASP A 489 -0.68 34.86 -6.58
C ASP A 489 -1.50 33.56 -6.77
N ALA A 490 -1.34 32.56 -5.88
CA ALA A 490 -2.06 31.29 -5.95
C ALA A 490 -3.57 31.47 -5.80
N ASN A 491 -4.33 30.89 -6.72
CA ASN A 491 -5.80 30.88 -6.72
C ASN A 491 -6.31 29.45 -6.59
N VAL A 492 -6.19 28.89 -5.39
CA VAL A 492 -6.32 27.45 -5.06
C VAL A 492 -7.53 26.74 -5.67
N HIS A 493 -8.61 27.48 -5.94
CA HIS A 493 -9.85 26.89 -6.48
C HIS A 493 -10.19 27.33 -7.91
N SER A 494 -9.34 28.09 -8.57
CA SER A 494 -9.59 28.62 -9.91
C SER A 494 -8.40 28.59 -10.87
N ASP A 495 -7.21 28.24 -10.38
CA ASP A 495 -6.03 28.09 -11.26
C ASP A 495 -6.26 26.98 -12.31
N PRO A 496 -5.82 27.21 -13.57
CA PRO A 496 -6.15 26.31 -14.68
C PRO A 496 -5.65 24.89 -14.46
N ILE A 497 -6.53 23.91 -14.64
CA ILE A 497 -6.19 22.50 -14.49
C ILE A 497 -5.60 21.98 -15.79
N LEU A 498 -4.34 21.48 -15.77
CA LEU A 498 -3.63 20.91 -16.94
C LEU A 498 -3.60 21.86 -18.16
N ASN A 499 -3.58 23.16 -17.92
CA ASN A 499 -3.56 24.16 -18.99
C ASN A 499 -2.25 24.12 -19.79
N ASN A 500 -1.14 23.89 -19.10
CA ASN A 500 0.19 23.73 -19.65
C ASN A 500 0.70 22.35 -19.23
N ILE A 501 1.06 21.49 -20.16
CA ILE A 501 1.64 20.19 -19.83
C ILE A 501 3.17 20.36 -19.80
N VAL A 502 3.71 20.49 -18.59
CA VAL A 502 5.14 20.70 -18.38
C VAL A 502 5.93 19.39 -18.39
N TRP A 503 5.27 18.26 -18.15
CA TRP A 503 5.86 16.92 -18.20
C TRP A 503 4.84 15.89 -18.68
N GLU A 504 5.25 15.03 -19.60
CA GLU A 504 4.45 13.90 -20.10
C GLU A 504 5.32 12.65 -20.24
N LYS A 505 4.78 11.51 -19.82
CA LYS A 505 5.36 10.19 -20.04
C LYS A 505 4.37 9.29 -20.78
N GLN A 506 4.79 8.79 -21.93
CA GLN A 506 4.14 7.68 -22.60
C GLN A 506 4.97 6.41 -22.35
N ASN A 507 4.33 5.37 -21.83
CA ASN A 507 5.01 4.13 -21.48
C ASN A 507 4.28 2.93 -22.09
N PHE A 508 5.03 2.06 -22.76
CA PHE A 508 4.60 0.73 -23.18
C PHE A 508 5.49 -0.31 -22.50
N GLY A 509 4.89 -1.18 -21.69
CA GLY A 509 5.58 -2.24 -20.94
C GLY A 509 5.15 -3.64 -21.36
N VAL A 510 6.09 -4.57 -21.31
CA VAL A 510 5.83 -6.00 -21.35
C VAL A 510 6.60 -6.65 -20.22
N ASP A 511 5.86 -7.23 -19.27
CA ASP A 511 6.39 -7.86 -18.07
C ASP A 511 6.10 -9.35 -18.12
N ALA A 512 7.10 -10.17 -17.84
CA ALA A 512 6.93 -11.60 -17.67
C ALA A 512 7.58 -12.04 -16.36
N SER A 513 6.83 -12.77 -15.53
CA SER A 513 7.35 -13.30 -14.27
C SER A 513 6.86 -14.73 -14.05
N TYR A 514 7.74 -15.54 -13.49
CA TYR A 514 7.42 -16.92 -13.12
C TYR A 514 7.72 -17.18 -11.65
N GLU A 515 6.68 -17.47 -10.89
CA GLU A 515 6.79 -17.87 -9.49
C GLU A 515 7.16 -19.36 -9.41
N VAL A 516 8.42 -19.64 -9.20
CA VAL A 516 8.97 -21.01 -9.17
C VAL A 516 8.52 -21.75 -7.91
N VAL A 517 8.76 -21.16 -6.76
CA VAL A 517 8.29 -21.56 -5.44
C VAL A 517 7.71 -20.33 -4.75
N SER A 518 7.01 -20.51 -3.64
CA SER A 518 6.34 -19.41 -2.93
C SER A 518 7.29 -18.23 -2.69
N ASN A 519 6.85 -17.03 -3.11
CA ASN A 519 7.61 -15.78 -3.01
C ASN A 519 9.00 -15.83 -3.67
N THR A 520 9.20 -16.66 -4.71
CA THR A 520 10.46 -16.75 -5.45
C THR A 520 10.18 -16.65 -6.95
N TYR A 521 10.69 -15.60 -7.57
CA TYR A 521 10.37 -15.20 -8.93
C TYR A 521 11.62 -15.12 -9.81
N LEU A 522 11.47 -15.54 -11.04
CA LEU A 522 12.29 -15.10 -12.16
C LEU A 522 11.46 -14.09 -12.95
N PHE A 523 12.03 -12.98 -13.35
CA PHE A 523 11.29 -11.97 -14.09
C PHE A 523 12.12 -11.33 -15.19
N MET A 524 11.42 -10.86 -16.21
CA MET A 524 11.95 -10.04 -17.28
C MET A 524 10.96 -8.94 -17.61
N ASN A 525 11.46 -7.74 -17.90
CA ASN A 525 10.64 -6.60 -18.25
C ASN A 525 11.24 -5.93 -19.48
N PHE A 526 10.40 -5.49 -20.37
CA PHE A 526 10.71 -4.56 -21.44
C PHE A 526 9.82 -3.33 -21.30
N ASN A 527 10.44 -2.15 -21.26
CA ASN A 527 9.73 -0.89 -21.20
C ASN A 527 10.23 0.06 -22.27
N TYR A 528 9.34 0.50 -23.16
CA TYR A 528 9.56 1.66 -23.99
C TYR A 528 8.92 2.87 -23.33
N GLN A 529 9.73 3.87 -23.01
CA GLN A 529 9.26 5.12 -22.41
C GLN A 529 9.67 6.28 -23.31
N ASN A 530 8.76 7.22 -23.50
CA ASN A 530 9.04 8.52 -24.13
C ASN A 530 8.62 9.61 -23.14
N ILE A 531 9.60 10.39 -22.68
CA ILE A 531 9.38 11.47 -21.72
C ILE A 531 9.65 12.79 -22.44
N THR A 532 8.64 13.66 -22.41
CA THR A 532 8.63 14.97 -23.08
C THR A 532 8.13 16.05 -22.14
N GLY A 533 8.47 17.29 -22.42
CA GLY A 533 8.08 18.46 -21.63
C GLY A 533 9.18 19.51 -21.58
N GLU A 534 9.10 20.40 -20.60
CA GLU A 534 10.14 21.37 -20.33
C GLU A 534 11.34 20.72 -19.66
N GLN A 535 12.56 21.05 -20.10
CA GLN A 535 13.78 20.36 -19.66
C GLN A 535 13.96 20.39 -18.13
N VAL A 536 13.64 21.51 -17.48
CA VAL A 536 13.76 21.67 -16.03
C VAL A 536 12.86 20.68 -15.27
N TYR A 537 11.64 20.43 -15.75
CA TYR A 537 10.70 19.49 -15.14
C TYR A 537 11.01 18.03 -15.48
N ILE A 538 11.56 17.77 -16.69
CA ILE A 538 12.07 16.44 -17.02
C ILE A 538 13.18 16.05 -16.05
N GLU A 539 14.15 16.93 -15.80
CA GLU A 539 15.25 16.69 -14.87
C GLU A 539 14.78 16.56 -13.41
N MET A 540 13.79 17.36 -13.01
CA MET A 540 13.23 17.34 -11.66
C MET A 540 12.44 16.07 -11.38
N PHE A 541 11.55 15.66 -12.29
CA PHE A 541 10.58 14.60 -12.06
C PHE A 541 10.97 13.22 -12.57
N THR A 542 12.12 13.11 -13.27
CA THR A 542 12.52 11.86 -13.91
C THR A 542 13.98 11.50 -13.57
N PRO A 543 14.25 10.25 -13.14
CA PRO A 543 15.63 9.77 -13.04
C PRO A 543 16.38 9.93 -14.37
N GLU A 544 17.64 10.39 -14.32
CA GLU A 544 18.49 10.57 -15.51
C GLU A 544 18.53 9.33 -16.42
N TYR A 545 18.48 8.16 -15.84
CA TYR A 545 18.45 6.87 -16.53
C TYR A 545 17.29 6.74 -17.54
N TYR A 546 16.21 7.52 -17.37
CA TYR A 546 15.01 7.47 -18.22
C TYR A 546 14.79 8.73 -19.05
N TRP A 547 15.72 9.68 -19.11
CA TRP A 547 15.53 10.89 -19.91
C TRP A 547 15.38 10.58 -21.39
N GLY A 548 14.43 11.26 -22.02
CA GLY A 548 14.12 11.14 -23.45
C GLY A 548 13.34 9.88 -23.81
N SER A 549 13.63 9.30 -24.98
CA SER A 549 13.03 8.06 -25.45
C SER A 549 13.96 6.89 -25.15
N THR A 550 13.55 5.99 -24.26
CA THR A 550 14.35 4.84 -23.83
C THR A 550 13.64 3.53 -24.03
N SER A 551 14.37 2.52 -24.49
CA SER A 551 13.94 1.11 -24.50
C SER A 551 14.75 0.35 -23.46
N THR A 552 14.16 0.05 -22.32
CA THR A 552 14.82 -0.59 -21.20
C THR A 552 14.47 -2.07 -21.14
N PHE A 553 15.47 -2.92 -21.11
CA PHE A 553 15.33 -4.35 -20.87
C PHE A 553 15.87 -4.70 -19.49
N THR A 554 15.10 -5.44 -18.71
CA THR A 554 15.48 -5.86 -17.35
C THR A 554 15.33 -7.37 -17.19
N LEU A 555 16.30 -7.99 -16.56
CA LEU A 555 16.24 -9.39 -16.09
C LEU A 555 16.53 -9.43 -14.59
N GLY A 556 15.87 -10.32 -13.88
CA GLY A 556 16.13 -10.45 -12.47
C GLY A 556 15.55 -11.70 -11.82
N MET A 557 15.95 -11.89 -10.59
CA MET A 557 15.40 -12.89 -9.67
C MET A 557 15.10 -12.25 -8.33
N ASN A 558 14.07 -12.72 -7.68
CA ASN A 558 13.65 -12.27 -6.37
C ASN A 558 13.20 -13.45 -5.51
N MET A 559 13.61 -13.47 -4.26
CA MET A 559 13.13 -14.37 -3.21
C MET A 559 12.77 -13.53 -1.99
N GLY A 560 11.57 -13.68 -1.47
CA GLY A 560 11.00 -12.78 -0.47
C GLY A 560 10.47 -11.49 -1.08
N PHE A 561 10.00 -10.54 -0.23
CA PHE A 561 9.32 -9.34 -0.73
C PHE A 561 10.29 -8.34 -1.38
#